data_eb8c4ef7db2d37333136264c781ead86
#
_entry.id   eb8c4ef7db2d37333136264c781ead86
#
_cell.length_a   1.000
_cell.length_b   1.000
_cell.length_c   1.000
_cell.angle_alpha   90.00
_cell.angle_beta   90.00
_cell.angle_gamma   90.00
#
_symmetry.space_group_name_H-M   'P 1'
#
loop_
_entity.id
_entity.type
_entity.pdbx_description
1 polymer ?
#
loop_
_entity_poly.entity_id
_entity_poly.type
_entity_poly.pdbx_seq_one_letter_code
_entity_poly.pdbx_strand_id
1 'polypeptide(L)'
;MEESKRIRQLKENLIKELPFFPNEKSIRTELENQSLNGVLIAYLHWKTRIVPTRRRRVHIYPEVTSDKRWKELKLGIHGLLDKVRKGEDLYPHLSLRAHKYGYTPVERIRNGDADSWEDKDQLLNTKGFHHFHLSMNIQSTGLAERTNNVLFAFVSRDQFRAVGIFDHSVFDKPDSLNGMTEERERMWTLHEKYITFGMKAGTV
;
A
#
# COMPACT_ATOMS: atom_id res chain seq x y z
N MET A 1 -19.25 21.41 25.57
CA MET A 1 -18.94 20.16 26.31
C MET A 1 -17.44 19.95 26.25
N GLU A 2 -16.76 19.97 27.38
CA GLU A 2 -15.31 19.81 27.43
C GLU A 2 -14.94 18.35 27.11
N GLU A 3 -14.01 18.15 26.18
CA GLU A 3 -13.56 16.82 25.75
C GLU A 3 -12.90 16.08 26.92
N SER A 4 -13.30 14.85 27.21
CA SER A 4 -12.76 14.13 28.36
C SER A 4 -11.24 13.90 28.20
N LYS A 5 -10.51 13.88 29.33
CA LYS A 5 -9.05 13.66 29.35
C LYS A 5 -8.63 12.39 28.57
N ARG A 6 -9.45 11.33 28.64
CA ARG A 6 -9.18 10.05 27.92
C ARG A 6 -9.30 10.20 26.40
N ILE A 7 -10.29 10.95 25.92
CA ILE A 7 -10.49 11.23 24.51
C ILE A 7 -9.34 12.05 23.95
N ARG A 8 -8.92 13.09 24.67
CA ARG A 8 -7.77 13.92 24.30
C ARG A 8 -6.49 13.07 24.20
N GLN A 9 -6.22 12.25 25.22
CA GLN A 9 -5.06 11.35 25.21
C GLN A 9 -5.09 10.35 24.05
N LEU A 10 -6.25 9.79 23.72
CA LEU A 10 -6.40 8.90 22.55
C LEU A 10 -6.03 9.64 21.26
N LYS A 11 -6.58 10.85 21.06
CA LYS A 11 -6.31 11.67 19.89
C LYS A 11 -4.80 11.98 19.75
N GLU A 12 -4.15 12.40 20.83
CA GLU A 12 -2.71 12.66 20.88
C GLU A 12 -1.88 11.43 20.48
N ASN A 13 -2.24 10.26 20.98
CA ASN A 13 -1.56 9.00 20.65
C ASN A 13 -1.70 8.65 19.15
N LEU A 14 -2.90 8.81 18.60
CA LEU A 14 -3.14 8.58 17.15
C LEU A 14 -2.31 9.54 16.30
N ILE A 15 -2.29 10.83 16.63
CA ILE A 15 -1.51 11.86 15.93
C ILE A 15 -0.01 11.59 16.01
N LYS A 16 0.49 11.10 17.14
CA LYS A 16 1.90 10.76 17.32
C LYS A 16 2.39 9.67 16.37
N GLU A 17 1.54 8.70 16.08
CA GLU A 17 1.87 7.58 15.17
C GLU A 17 1.63 7.92 13.69
N LEU A 18 0.66 8.79 13.40
CA LEU A 18 0.20 9.07 12.03
C LEU A 18 1.22 9.95 11.29
N PRO A 19 1.87 9.45 10.22
CA PRO A 19 2.68 10.31 9.36
C PRO A 19 1.80 11.37 8.69
N PHE A 20 2.37 12.52 8.40
CA PHE A 20 1.68 13.59 7.69
C PHE A 20 2.56 14.17 6.57
N PHE A 21 1.91 14.65 5.53
CA PHE A 21 2.59 15.20 4.36
C PHE A 21 1.87 16.48 3.85
N PRO A 22 2.62 17.54 3.51
CA PRO A 22 4.07 17.71 3.73
C PRO A 22 4.46 17.66 5.21
N ASN A 23 5.72 17.31 5.49
CA ASN A 23 6.24 17.28 6.86
C ASN A 23 6.58 18.71 7.33
N GLU A 24 5.54 19.51 7.51
CA GLU A 24 5.59 20.92 7.91
C GLU A 24 4.83 21.15 9.20
N LYS A 25 5.27 22.13 9.99
CA LYS A 25 4.62 22.49 11.26
C LYS A 25 3.16 22.91 11.06
N SER A 26 2.85 23.60 9.96
CA SER A 26 1.48 24.00 9.59
C SER A 26 0.54 22.80 9.47
N ILE A 27 0.98 21.75 8.77
CA ILE A 27 0.19 20.52 8.55
C ILE A 27 0.00 19.76 9.86
N ARG A 28 1.04 19.71 10.70
CA ARG A 28 0.92 19.13 12.03
C ARG A 28 -0.11 19.87 12.86
N THR A 29 -0.07 21.20 12.88
CA THR A 29 -1.05 22.02 13.62
C THR A 29 -2.46 21.81 13.09
N GLU A 30 -2.63 21.70 11.78
CA GLU A 30 -3.93 21.40 11.16
C GLU A 30 -4.46 20.01 11.59
N LEU A 31 -3.60 18.98 11.58
CA LEU A 31 -3.93 17.65 12.07
C LEU A 31 -4.33 17.68 13.57
N GLU A 32 -3.60 18.43 14.39
CA GLU A 32 -3.90 18.60 15.82
C GLU A 32 -5.26 19.30 16.05
N ASN A 33 -5.67 20.18 15.15
CA ASN A 33 -6.97 20.86 15.18
C ASN A 33 -8.14 20.05 14.61
N GLN A 34 -7.88 18.91 13.93
CA GLN A 34 -8.94 18.02 13.45
C GLN A 34 -9.78 17.48 14.60
N SER A 35 -11.04 17.13 14.34
CA SER A 35 -11.86 16.37 15.28
C SER A 35 -11.26 14.97 15.52
N LEU A 36 -11.58 14.35 16.68
CA LEU A 36 -11.19 12.95 16.91
C LEU A 36 -11.62 12.03 15.76
N ASN A 37 -12.82 12.23 15.22
CA ASN A 37 -13.33 11.44 14.10
C ASN A 37 -12.46 11.60 12.85
N GLY A 38 -12.05 12.83 12.52
CA GLY A 38 -11.16 13.10 11.39
C GLY A 38 -9.80 12.42 11.55
N VAL A 39 -9.21 12.54 12.74
CA VAL A 39 -7.93 11.86 13.06
C VAL A 39 -8.07 10.34 12.99
N LEU A 40 -9.15 9.78 13.55
CA LEU A 40 -9.40 8.35 13.55
C LEU A 40 -9.57 7.79 12.13
N ILE A 41 -10.33 8.48 11.27
CA ILE A 41 -10.52 8.10 9.87
C ILE A 41 -9.18 8.11 9.13
N ALA A 42 -8.40 9.19 9.26
CA ALA A 42 -7.08 9.29 8.64
C ALA A 42 -6.13 8.18 9.14
N TYR A 43 -6.14 7.91 10.44
CA TYR A 43 -5.32 6.86 11.06
C TYR A 43 -5.71 5.46 10.55
N LEU A 44 -7.01 5.13 10.54
CA LEU A 44 -7.48 3.84 10.06
C LEU A 44 -7.18 3.65 8.57
N HIS A 45 -7.38 4.70 7.75
CA HIS A 45 -7.03 4.68 6.34
C HIS A 45 -5.53 4.45 6.14
N TRP A 46 -4.67 5.13 6.91
CA TRP A 46 -3.24 4.87 6.87
C TRP A 46 -2.90 3.44 7.29
N LYS A 47 -3.52 2.91 8.34
CA LYS A 47 -3.29 1.52 8.81
C LYS A 47 -3.63 0.46 7.75
N THR A 48 -4.53 0.73 6.81
CA THR A 48 -4.80 -0.21 5.70
C THR A 48 -3.58 -0.42 4.80
N ARG A 49 -2.66 0.55 4.75
CA ARG A 49 -1.41 0.48 3.97
C ARG A 49 -0.34 -0.37 4.65
N ILE A 50 -0.47 -0.58 5.95
CA ILE A 50 0.51 -1.30 6.77
C ILE A 50 0.10 -2.76 6.85
N VAL A 51 1.04 -3.64 6.52
CA VAL A 51 0.84 -5.08 6.68
C VAL A 51 1.30 -5.50 8.07
N PRO A 52 0.39 -5.88 8.98
CA PRO A 52 0.76 -6.25 10.34
C PRO A 52 1.71 -7.45 10.36
N THR A 53 2.68 -7.43 11.27
CA THR A 53 3.63 -8.51 11.52
C THR A 53 2.89 -9.77 11.98
N ARG A 54 2.80 -10.77 11.11
CA ARG A 54 2.03 -12.01 11.32
C ARG A 54 2.43 -13.08 10.33
N ARG A 55 2.47 -14.34 10.79
CA ARG A 55 2.60 -15.50 9.90
C ARG A 55 1.39 -15.64 9.01
N ARG A 56 1.63 -15.86 7.70
CA ARG A 56 0.57 -16.05 6.70
C ARG A 56 0.88 -17.25 5.81
N ARG A 57 -0.16 -17.93 5.37
CA ARG A 57 -0.05 -18.90 4.27
C ARG A 57 0.23 -18.14 2.99
N VAL A 58 1.22 -18.63 2.24
CA VAL A 58 1.64 -18.01 0.98
C VAL A 58 1.09 -18.83 -0.18
N HIS A 59 0.43 -18.13 -1.10
CA HIS A 59 0.02 -18.67 -2.40
C HIS A 59 0.71 -17.84 -3.49
N ILE A 60 1.32 -18.52 -4.45
CA ILE A 60 1.96 -17.87 -5.59
C ILE A 60 1.13 -18.28 -6.81
N TYR A 61 0.52 -17.29 -7.47
CA TYR A 61 -0.24 -17.57 -8.67
C TYR A 61 0.67 -17.79 -9.88
N PRO A 62 0.21 -18.57 -10.90
CA PRO A 62 1.00 -18.91 -12.09
C PRO A 62 1.59 -17.69 -12.79
N GLU A 63 0.88 -16.56 -12.81
CA GLU A 63 1.30 -15.33 -13.44
C GLU A 63 2.57 -14.71 -12.84
N VAL A 64 2.91 -15.07 -11.61
CA VAL A 64 4.18 -14.68 -10.98
C VAL A 64 5.31 -15.54 -11.54
N THR A 65 5.11 -16.86 -11.59
CA THR A 65 6.17 -17.82 -11.98
C THR A 65 6.37 -17.92 -13.48
N SER A 66 5.36 -17.56 -14.29
CA SER A 66 5.44 -17.50 -15.75
C SER A 66 5.91 -16.14 -16.27
N ASP A 67 6.04 -15.13 -15.42
CA ASP A 67 6.54 -13.80 -15.81
C ASP A 67 7.98 -13.90 -16.29
N LYS A 68 8.30 -13.21 -17.40
CA LYS A 68 9.66 -13.19 -18.00
C LYS A 68 10.75 -12.74 -17.00
N ARG A 69 10.37 -11.93 -15.99
CA ARG A 69 11.26 -11.41 -14.95
C ARG A 69 11.46 -12.38 -13.79
N TRP A 70 10.70 -13.48 -13.72
CA TRP A 70 10.75 -14.43 -12.62
C TRP A 70 12.17 -14.94 -12.32
N LYS A 71 12.91 -15.34 -13.37
CA LYS A 71 14.25 -15.93 -13.19
C LYS A 71 15.21 -14.97 -12.48
N GLU A 72 15.13 -13.70 -12.80
CA GLU A 72 15.95 -12.65 -12.21
C GLU A 72 15.52 -12.30 -10.78
N LEU A 73 14.22 -12.17 -10.57
CA LEU A 73 13.64 -11.66 -9.31
C LEU A 73 13.34 -12.74 -8.27
N LYS A 74 13.45 -14.01 -8.63
CA LYS A 74 13.01 -15.12 -7.80
C LYS A 74 13.66 -15.15 -6.43
N LEU A 75 14.93 -14.75 -6.27
CA LEU A 75 15.62 -14.72 -4.98
C LEU A 75 14.98 -13.66 -4.05
N GLY A 76 14.75 -12.46 -4.57
CA GLY A 76 14.07 -11.40 -3.81
C GLY A 76 12.64 -11.78 -3.45
N ILE A 77 11.90 -12.37 -4.40
CA ILE A 77 10.53 -12.85 -4.15
C ILE A 77 10.52 -13.91 -3.06
N HIS A 78 11.37 -14.93 -3.15
CA HIS A 78 11.45 -15.98 -2.11
C HIS A 78 11.84 -15.39 -0.76
N GLY A 79 12.81 -14.47 -0.70
CA GLY A 79 13.20 -13.79 0.53
C GLY A 79 12.03 -13.05 1.18
N LEU A 80 11.24 -12.30 0.40
CA LEU A 80 10.03 -11.64 0.87
C LEU A 80 8.99 -12.64 1.37
N LEU A 81 8.74 -13.71 0.60
CA LEU A 81 7.75 -14.74 0.97
C LEU A 81 8.15 -15.53 2.20
N ASP A 82 9.44 -15.72 2.45
CA ASP A 82 9.94 -16.36 3.68
C ASP A 82 9.70 -15.47 4.91
N LYS A 83 9.89 -14.14 4.78
CA LYS A 83 9.49 -13.18 5.82
C LYS A 83 8.00 -13.29 6.13
N VAL A 84 7.15 -13.39 5.10
CA VAL A 84 5.69 -13.56 5.24
C VAL A 84 5.36 -14.85 6.02
N ARG A 85 5.99 -15.98 5.65
CA ARG A 85 5.77 -17.28 6.32
C ARG A 85 6.21 -17.28 7.77
N LYS A 86 7.31 -16.59 8.08
CA LYS A 86 7.84 -16.45 9.44
C LYS A 86 7.07 -15.41 10.26
N GLY A 87 6.32 -14.53 9.61
CA GLY A 87 5.64 -13.41 10.27
C GLY A 87 6.60 -12.29 10.64
N GLU A 88 7.65 -12.10 9.86
CA GLU A 88 8.59 -11.01 10.03
C GLU A 88 7.99 -9.68 9.53
N ASP A 89 8.64 -8.58 9.90
CA ASP A 89 8.23 -7.23 9.49
C ASP A 89 8.40 -7.03 7.98
N LEU A 90 7.32 -6.65 7.31
CA LEU A 90 7.30 -6.33 5.88
C LEU A 90 7.35 -4.82 5.63
N TYR A 91 7.33 -4.01 6.69
CA TYR A 91 7.31 -2.55 6.58
C TYR A 91 8.43 -1.98 5.70
N PRO A 92 9.70 -2.47 5.75
CA PRO A 92 10.75 -2.00 4.86
C PRO A 92 10.45 -2.16 3.37
N HIS A 93 9.66 -3.14 2.99
CA HIS A 93 9.34 -3.48 1.60
C HIS A 93 8.12 -2.73 1.05
N LEU A 94 7.38 -1.99 1.90
CA LEU A 94 6.20 -1.24 1.50
C LEU A 94 6.57 0.04 0.72
N SER A 95 5.57 0.65 0.10
CA SER A 95 5.67 1.95 -0.55
C SER A 95 6.17 3.04 0.40
N LEU A 96 6.96 4.00 -0.12
CA LEU A 96 7.30 5.22 0.62
C LEU A 96 6.06 5.96 1.15
N ARG A 97 4.92 5.84 0.48
CA ARG A 97 3.67 6.46 0.92
C ARG A 97 3.14 5.84 2.21
N ALA A 98 3.30 4.53 2.40
CA ALA A 98 2.98 3.88 3.67
C ALA A 98 3.79 4.46 4.83
N HIS A 99 5.02 4.93 4.56
CA HIS A 99 5.91 5.49 5.56
C HIS A 99 5.72 6.99 5.83
N LYS A 100 5.30 7.76 4.81
CA LYS A 100 5.34 9.23 4.85
C LYS A 100 3.97 9.90 4.74
N TYR A 101 2.98 9.27 4.10
CA TYR A 101 1.72 9.89 3.70
C TYR A 101 0.54 9.29 4.46
N GLY A 102 0.43 9.58 5.75
CA GLY A 102 -0.74 9.16 6.54
C GLY A 102 -1.88 10.16 6.46
N TYR A 103 -1.58 11.45 6.69
CA TYR A 103 -2.52 12.55 6.61
C TYR A 103 -2.03 13.58 5.58
N THR A 104 -2.93 14.02 4.73
CA THR A 104 -2.73 15.16 3.82
C THR A 104 -3.99 16.01 3.83
N PRO A 105 -3.89 17.35 3.99
CA PRO A 105 -5.04 18.23 3.96
C PRO A 105 -5.85 18.10 2.68
N VAL A 106 -7.17 18.02 2.80
CA VAL A 106 -8.09 17.86 1.65
C VAL A 106 -7.97 19.01 0.66
N GLU A 107 -7.74 20.23 1.15
CA GLU A 107 -7.59 21.40 0.32
C GLU A 107 -6.39 21.33 -0.60
N ARG A 108 -5.26 20.78 -0.14
CA ARG A 108 -4.09 20.54 -0.99
C ARG A 108 -4.38 19.54 -2.11
N ILE A 109 -5.20 18.53 -1.81
CA ILE A 109 -5.63 17.56 -2.82
C ILE A 109 -6.53 18.25 -3.87
N ARG A 110 -7.45 19.12 -3.43
CA ARG A 110 -8.35 19.84 -4.32
C ARG A 110 -7.62 20.87 -5.20
N ASN A 111 -6.61 21.52 -4.65
CA ASN A 111 -5.82 22.52 -5.35
C ASN A 111 -4.76 21.94 -6.28
N GLY A 112 -4.60 20.61 -6.31
CA GLY A 112 -3.57 19.95 -7.11
C GLY A 112 -2.16 20.01 -6.51
N ASP A 113 -2.00 20.55 -5.30
CA ASP A 113 -0.72 20.62 -4.59
C ASP A 113 -0.27 19.27 -4.05
N ALA A 114 -1.21 18.32 -3.96
CA ALA A 114 -0.95 16.92 -3.66
C ALA A 114 -1.76 16.07 -4.63
N ASP A 115 -1.08 15.33 -5.50
CA ASP A 115 -1.74 14.54 -6.52
C ASP A 115 -2.35 13.28 -5.90
N SER A 116 -3.69 13.28 -5.76
CA SER A 116 -4.45 12.12 -5.30
C SER A 116 -4.39 10.94 -6.30
N TRP A 117 -4.06 11.23 -7.58
CA TRP A 117 -3.94 10.23 -8.64
C TRP A 117 -2.57 9.55 -8.66
N GLU A 118 -1.53 10.20 -8.18
CA GLU A 118 -0.24 9.55 -7.94
C GLU A 118 -0.27 8.67 -6.69
N ASP A 119 -1.43 8.56 -6.06
CA ASP A 119 -1.56 7.68 -4.92
C ASP A 119 -1.45 6.23 -5.38
N LYS A 120 -0.24 5.66 -5.28
CA LYS A 120 0.02 4.24 -5.50
C LYS A 120 -0.86 3.37 -4.60
N ASP A 121 -1.38 3.96 -3.53
CA ASP A 121 -2.37 3.35 -2.66
C ASP A 121 -3.78 3.37 -3.26
N GLN A 122 -4.03 4.09 -4.35
CA GLN A 122 -5.29 3.97 -5.06
C GLN A 122 -5.54 2.51 -5.49
N LEU A 123 -4.51 1.81 -5.93
CA LEU A 123 -4.61 0.39 -6.28
C LEU A 123 -4.90 -0.48 -5.05
N LEU A 124 -4.39 -0.13 -3.88
CA LEU A 124 -4.75 -0.79 -2.64
C LEU A 124 -6.21 -0.51 -2.28
N ASN A 125 -6.62 0.77 -2.29
CA ASN A 125 -7.96 1.18 -1.86
C ASN A 125 -9.06 0.72 -2.81
N THR A 126 -8.79 0.70 -4.12
CA THR A 126 -9.78 0.34 -5.15
C THR A 126 -9.72 -1.13 -5.57
N LYS A 127 -8.55 -1.75 -5.48
CA LYS A 127 -8.28 -3.10 -5.97
C LYS A 127 -7.79 -4.07 -4.89
N GLY A 128 -7.49 -3.58 -3.70
CA GLY A 128 -6.99 -4.40 -2.60
C GLY A 128 -5.57 -4.91 -2.78
N PHE A 129 -4.82 -4.39 -3.76
CA PHE A 129 -3.44 -4.80 -4.00
C PHE A 129 -2.44 -4.04 -3.15
N HIS A 130 -1.72 -4.75 -2.29
CA HIS A 130 -0.45 -4.27 -1.79
C HIS A 130 0.65 -4.52 -2.83
N HIS A 131 1.62 -3.61 -2.91
CA HIS A 131 2.83 -3.82 -3.69
C HIS A 131 4.07 -3.78 -2.81
N PHE A 132 5.03 -4.64 -3.12
CA PHE A 132 6.24 -4.84 -2.31
C PHE A 132 7.48 -4.70 -3.17
N HIS A 133 8.46 -3.95 -2.67
CA HIS A 133 9.80 -3.92 -3.23
C HIS A 133 10.55 -5.20 -2.89
N LEU A 134 11.36 -5.69 -3.84
CA LEU A 134 11.91 -7.04 -3.79
C LEU A 134 13.36 -7.12 -3.31
N SER A 135 14.06 -5.97 -3.17
CA SER A 135 15.43 -5.99 -2.66
C SER A 135 15.45 -6.44 -1.20
N MET A 136 16.37 -7.33 -0.89
CA MET A 136 16.64 -7.77 0.49
C MET A 136 17.69 -6.89 1.16
N ASN A 137 18.29 -5.95 0.42
CA ASN A 137 19.20 -4.95 0.97
C ASN A 137 18.40 -3.83 1.64
N ILE A 138 18.54 -3.71 2.96
CA ILE A 138 17.92 -2.67 3.75
C ILE A 138 18.88 -1.50 3.92
N GLN A 139 18.51 -0.34 3.43
CA GLN A 139 19.29 0.89 3.51
C GLN A 139 19.34 1.44 4.94
N SER A 140 20.23 2.40 5.18
CA SER A 140 20.34 3.11 6.48
C SER A 140 19.05 3.81 6.90
N THR A 141 18.15 4.09 5.96
CA THR A 141 16.79 4.62 6.20
C THR A 141 15.83 3.59 6.79
N GLY A 142 16.22 2.32 6.92
CA GLY A 142 15.35 1.21 7.33
C GLY A 142 14.43 0.69 6.21
N LEU A 143 14.58 1.17 4.97
CA LEU A 143 13.77 0.76 3.83
C LEU A 143 14.55 -0.15 2.89
N ALA A 144 13.84 -1.09 2.27
CA ALA A 144 14.41 -1.90 1.20
C ALA A 144 14.82 -1.01 0.02
N GLU A 145 15.95 -1.31 -0.57
CA GLU A 145 16.41 -0.64 -1.79
C GLU A 145 15.33 -0.70 -2.86
N ARG A 146 15.10 0.42 -3.53
CA ARG A 146 14.03 0.54 -4.53
C ARG A 146 14.47 -0.06 -5.84
N THR A 147 13.69 -1.00 -6.33
CA THR A 147 13.86 -1.62 -7.65
C THR A 147 12.71 -1.20 -8.56
N ASN A 148 12.93 -1.24 -9.88
CA ASN A 148 11.88 -0.91 -10.84
C ASN A 148 10.71 -1.90 -10.78
N ASN A 149 10.98 -3.14 -10.37
CA ASN A 149 9.98 -4.19 -10.30
C ASN A 149 9.44 -4.35 -8.88
N VAL A 150 8.13 -4.57 -8.77
CA VAL A 150 7.41 -4.79 -7.53
C VAL A 150 6.53 -6.04 -7.62
N LEU A 151 6.32 -6.70 -6.49
CA LEU A 151 5.40 -7.82 -6.38
C LEU A 151 4.04 -7.32 -5.89
N PHE A 152 2.97 -7.60 -6.63
CA PHE A 152 1.62 -7.32 -6.20
C PHE A 152 1.02 -8.53 -5.48
N ALA A 153 0.35 -8.27 -4.36
CA ALA A 153 -0.29 -9.31 -3.57
C ALA A 153 -1.60 -8.84 -2.93
N PHE A 154 -2.56 -9.73 -2.84
CA PHE A 154 -3.66 -9.61 -1.88
C PHE A 154 -3.19 -10.10 -0.51
N VAL A 155 -3.33 -9.25 0.49
CA VAL A 155 -2.94 -9.57 1.86
C VAL A 155 -4.16 -9.57 2.76
N SER A 156 -4.49 -10.72 3.32
CA SER A 156 -5.53 -10.85 4.34
C SER A 156 -4.90 -11.19 5.69
N ARG A 157 -5.76 -11.42 6.67
CA ARG A 157 -5.31 -11.79 8.01
C ARG A 157 -4.36 -13.00 8.00
N ASP A 158 -4.71 -14.06 7.29
CA ASP A 158 -4.02 -15.35 7.37
C ASP A 158 -3.43 -15.83 6.04
N GLN A 159 -3.58 -15.02 4.96
CA GLN A 159 -3.12 -15.35 3.62
C GLN A 159 -2.36 -14.20 2.97
N PHE A 160 -1.36 -14.56 2.20
CA PHE A 160 -0.63 -13.69 1.29
C PHE A 160 -0.66 -14.34 -0.09
N ARG A 161 -1.36 -13.72 -1.04
CA ARG A 161 -1.54 -14.24 -2.39
C ARG A 161 -0.76 -13.37 -3.37
N ALA A 162 0.41 -13.81 -3.78
CA ALA A 162 1.24 -13.15 -4.78
C ALA A 162 0.60 -13.31 -6.16
N VAL A 163 0.25 -12.20 -6.81
CA VAL A 163 -0.59 -12.16 -8.01
C VAL A 163 0.21 -11.91 -9.28
N GLY A 164 1.19 -11.02 -9.24
CA GLY A 164 1.97 -10.67 -10.42
C GLY A 164 3.18 -9.80 -10.10
N ILE A 165 4.13 -9.79 -11.01
CA ILE A 165 5.28 -8.89 -11.01
C ILE A 165 4.98 -7.76 -11.98
N PHE A 166 5.20 -6.52 -11.55
CA PHE A 166 4.94 -5.32 -12.35
C PHE A 166 6.12 -4.36 -12.25
N ASP A 167 6.38 -3.59 -13.29
CA ASP A 167 7.23 -2.42 -13.19
C ASP A 167 6.42 -1.17 -12.80
N HIS A 168 7.11 -0.05 -12.60
CA HIS A 168 6.46 1.16 -12.12
C HIS A 168 5.49 1.80 -13.09
N SER A 169 5.50 1.44 -14.39
CA SER A 169 4.52 1.95 -15.36
C SER A 169 3.08 1.51 -15.06
N VAL A 170 2.91 0.48 -14.21
CA VAL A 170 1.59 0.07 -13.69
C VAL A 170 0.88 1.19 -12.94
N PHE A 171 1.63 2.16 -12.40
CA PHE A 171 1.10 3.31 -11.65
C PHE A 171 0.85 4.54 -12.53
N ASP A 172 1.29 4.53 -13.79
CA ASP A 172 1.14 5.66 -14.69
C ASP A 172 -0.34 5.93 -14.98
N LYS A 173 -0.70 7.21 -15.05
CA LYS A 173 -2.07 7.62 -15.39
C LYS A 173 -2.37 7.20 -16.82
N PRO A 174 -3.64 6.83 -17.10
CA PRO A 174 -4.07 6.72 -18.48
C PRO A 174 -3.88 8.07 -19.19
N ASP A 175 -3.21 8.05 -20.31
CA ASP A 175 -3.08 9.22 -21.19
C ASP A 175 -4.28 9.25 -22.14
N SER A 176 -4.83 10.46 -22.37
CA SER A 176 -5.93 10.66 -23.33
C SER A 176 -5.57 10.25 -24.77
N LEU A 177 -4.27 10.23 -25.11
CA LEU A 177 -3.78 9.88 -26.44
C LEU A 177 -3.36 8.42 -26.56
N ASN A 178 -2.74 7.85 -25.51
CA ASN A 178 -2.10 6.53 -25.54
C ASN A 178 -2.84 5.47 -24.71
N GLY A 179 -3.89 5.85 -23.98
CA GLY A 179 -4.62 4.92 -23.11
C GLY A 179 -3.85 4.51 -21.86
N MET A 180 -4.09 3.26 -21.43
CA MET A 180 -3.36 2.67 -20.28
C MET A 180 -2.03 2.07 -20.74
N THR A 181 -1.05 2.01 -19.84
CA THR A 181 0.17 1.24 -20.08
C THR A 181 -0.15 -0.26 -20.12
N GLU A 182 0.65 -1.04 -20.86
CA GLU A 182 0.50 -2.49 -20.94
C GLU A 182 0.53 -3.16 -19.56
N GLU A 183 1.43 -2.71 -18.66
CA GLU A 183 1.51 -3.22 -17.29
C GLU A 183 0.22 -2.92 -16.50
N ARG A 184 -0.38 -1.77 -16.70
CA ARG A 184 -1.64 -1.39 -16.03
C ARG A 184 -2.82 -2.20 -16.57
N GLU A 185 -2.93 -2.42 -17.87
CA GLU A 185 -3.95 -3.29 -18.46
C GLU A 185 -3.83 -4.72 -17.95
N ARG A 186 -2.60 -5.24 -17.89
CA ARG A 186 -2.31 -6.57 -17.34
C ARG A 186 -2.73 -6.67 -15.86
N MET A 187 -2.47 -5.64 -15.08
CA MET A 187 -2.90 -5.58 -13.67
C MET A 187 -4.44 -5.64 -13.56
N TRP A 188 -5.16 -4.90 -14.40
CA TRP A 188 -6.62 -4.95 -14.43
C TRP A 188 -7.14 -6.34 -14.76
N THR A 189 -6.59 -6.98 -15.79
CA THR A 189 -6.95 -8.36 -16.20
C THR A 189 -6.75 -9.34 -15.05
N LEU A 190 -5.63 -9.24 -14.33
CA LEU A 190 -5.38 -10.10 -13.17
C LEU A 190 -6.32 -9.79 -11.99
N HIS A 191 -6.66 -8.53 -11.78
CA HIS A 191 -7.63 -8.16 -10.75
C HIS A 191 -8.99 -8.79 -11.03
N GLU A 192 -9.53 -8.64 -12.24
CA GLU A 192 -10.81 -9.24 -12.65
C GLU A 192 -10.80 -10.76 -12.51
N LYS A 193 -9.70 -11.40 -12.93
CA LYS A 193 -9.54 -12.85 -12.81
C LYS A 193 -9.61 -13.35 -11.37
N TYR A 194 -9.02 -12.61 -10.43
CA TYR A 194 -8.83 -13.09 -9.06
C TYR A 194 -9.79 -12.53 -8.03
N ILE A 195 -10.48 -11.41 -8.30
CA ILE A 195 -11.49 -10.89 -7.41
C ILE A 195 -12.72 -11.80 -7.33
N THR A 196 -13.04 -12.44 -8.45
CA THR A 196 -14.16 -13.39 -8.55
C THR A 196 -13.77 -14.81 -8.15
N PHE A 197 -12.50 -15.06 -7.82
CA PHE A 197 -12.02 -16.38 -7.46
C PHE A 197 -12.69 -16.90 -6.19
N GLY A 198 -13.47 -17.96 -6.34
CA GLY A 198 -14.25 -18.54 -5.24
C GLY A 198 -15.67 -18.01 -5.09
N MET A 199 -16.09 -17.03 -5.90
CA MET A 199 -17.49 -16.64 -5.99
C MET A 199 -18.26 -17.64 -6.85
N LYS A 200 -19.41 -18.09 -6.37
CA LYS A 200 -20.33 -18.89 -7.20
C LYS A 200 -21.01 -17.96 -8.21
N ALA A 201 -21.19 -18.41 -9.45
CA ALA A 201 -21.96 -17.67 -10.43
C ALA A 201 -23.36 -17.34 -9.87
N GLY A 202 -23.74 -16.05 -9.94
CA GLY A 202 -25.04 -15.57 -9.41
C GLY A 202 -25.03 -15.03 -7.97
N THR A 203 -23.90 -15.00 -7.26
CA THR A 203 -23.73 -14.25 -6.02
C THR A 203 -23.29 -12.81 -6.36
N VAL A 204 -24.26 -11.90 -6.48
CA VAL A 204 -24.07 -10.46 -6.54
C VAL A 204 -24.59 -9.87 -5.24
#